data_2af5e7b734103841544783779289c8a8
#
_entry.id   2af5e7b734103841544783779289c8a8
#
_cell.length_a   1.000
_cell.length_b   1.000
_cell.length_c   1.000
_cell.angle_alpha   90.00
_cell.angle_beta   90.00
_cell.angle_gamma   90.00
#
_symmetry.space_group_name_H-M   'P 1'
#
loop_
_entity.id
_entity.type
_entity.pdbx_description
1 polymer ?
#
loop_
_entity_poly.entity_id
_entity_poly.type
_entity_poly.pdbx_seq_one_letter_code
_entity_poly.pdbx_strand_id
1 'polypeptide(L)'
;MKEHILAIVGIGEAGMPVINKSKEMGIKTLGLGMGDSLGKDLVDIFEEVNIFDVEGMAKVCRKHGVTGVIGPSEVSAEPAALLAHELGLPGNRVEGGFFARNKYLMRKKVSELDTVFQPEYCLYEKGMEIKYPVVVKALDSCGKQGITLAKSEADFKVAVNEAEKISSNGRALVEEYLEGGQEYSVECISFNGEYTVVQVTEKDSSGPPHFAETGHHQPANVSDEMRKNIEIAAEDILRVIGIDCGMAHLEVKIINGKIYFIEVGARGGGGHIAETLTSLSTDCDYYKAAIECSLGEYMPHEIHNISYCGLYYHIKNNAKLDELFKQSKNADWLYKSTVQTDEYPDAIYYCDREAVGYIIYNSDHKIGMKDIVEKKKFSAEIINEYPNAFEILWNHNREIGRTLSDDELTDGINKFLENGNSIAVLDGNHIIAYSNLYCNNYETLEAYICNVYVLNEYRGCGLSNLLIEKSIEICRKNKFKSISLHVDNNNAPAISLYKKFNFEMTGKTNPNNDKSIEMKKML
;
A
#
# COMPACT_ATOMS: atom_id res chain seq x y z
N MET A 1 -37.52 22.22 4.18
CA MET A 1 -36.39 21.37 4.60
C MET A 1 -35.96 21.85 5.98
N LYS A 2 -35.60 20.95 6.88
CA LYS A 2 -35.06 21.30 8.19
C LYS A 2 -33.71 21.99 7.95
N GLU A 3 -33.48 23.14 8.55
CA GLU A 3 -32.19 23.81 8.43
C GLU A 3 -31.18 23.04 9.30
N HIS A 4 -30.16 22.45 8.68
CA HIS A 4 -29.11 21.71 9.39
C HIS A 4 -27.90 22.59 9.66
N ILE A 5 -27.31 22.43 10.84
CA ILE A 5 -26.01 22.97 11.19
C ILE A 5 -25.11 21.81 11.62
N LEU A 6 -24.06 21.59 10.84
CA LEU A 6 -23.05 20.54 11.07
C LEU A 6 -21.87 21.15 11.83
N ALA A 7 -21.59 20.62 13.02
CA ALA A 7 -20.35 20.94 13.75
C ALA A 7 -19.20 20.06 13.23
N ILE A 8 -18.11 20.69 12.81
CA ILE A 8 -16.89 20.03 12.34
C ILE A 8 -15.81 20.22 13.42
N VAL A 9 -15.45 19.10 14.08
CA VAL A 9 -14.47 19.10 15.17
C VAL A 9 -13.07 19.00 14.58
N GLY A 10 -12.32 20.11 14.60
CA GLY A 10 -11.01 20.20 13.96
C GLY A 10 -11.11 20.49 12.46
N ILE A 11 -10.86 21.73 12.10
CA ILE A 11 -10.96 22.27 10.73
C ILE A 11 -9.59 22.50 10.11
N GLY A 12 -8.66 21.53 10.30
CA GLY A 12 -7.39 21.44 9.58
C GLY A 12 -7.57 20.87 8.16
N GLU A 13 -6.49 20.40 7.53
CA GLU A 13 -6.51 19.80 6.18
C GLU A 13 -7.59 18.73 6.01
N ALA A 14 -7.70 17.80 6.95
CA ALA A 14 -8.69 16.72 6.92
C ALA A 14 -10.15 17.22 6.99
N GLY A 15 -10.38 18.44 7.50
CA GLY A 15 -11.69 19.07 7.55
C GLY A 15 -12.13 19.69 6.23
N MET A 16 -11.20 19.99 5.33
CA MET A 16 -11.50 20.69 4.08
C MET A 16 -12.50 19.96 3.16
N PRO A 17 -12.39 18.65 2.94
CA PRO A 17 -13.37 17.92 2.14
C PRO A 17 -14.78 17.97 2.75
N VAL A 18 -14.90 17.88 4.08
CA VAL A 18 -16.20 17.99 4.79
C VAL A 18 -16.80 19.37 4.60
N ILE A 19 -16.01 20.44 4.78
CA ILE A 19 -16.46 21.83 4.60
C ILE A 19 -16.98 22.02 3.16
N ASN A 20 -16.20 21.60 2.16
CA ASN A 20 -16.57 21.74 0.76
C ASN A 20 -17.85 20.96 0.42
N LYS A 21 -17.93 19.72 0.86
CA LYS A 21 -19.11 18.87 0.62
C LYS A 21 -20.35 19.43 1.32
N SER A 22 -20.23 19.93 2.54
CA SER A 22 -21.35 20.58 3.26
C SER A 22 -21.90 21.79 2.48
N LYS A 23 -21.01 22.60 1.88
CA LYS A 23 -21.42 23.73 1.03
C LYS A 23 -22.18 23.27 -0.22
N GLU A 24 -21.69 22.23 -0.90
CA GLU A 24 -22.36 21.63 -2.05
C GLU A 24 -23.76 21.11 -1.70
N MET A 25 -23.94 20.55 -0.49
CA MET A 25 -25.19 20.07 0.03
C MET A 25 -26.12 21.19 0.58
N GLY A 26 -25.63 22.44 0.66
CA GLY A 26 -26.36 23.56 1.26
C GLY A 26 -26.54 23.44 2.77
N ILE A 27 -25.64 22.72 3.45
CA ILE A 27 -25.64 22.53 4.91
C ILE A 27 -24.72 23.59 5.53
N LYS A 28 -25.27 24.29 6.54
CA LYS A 28 -24.51 25.30 7.28
C LYS A 28 -23.48 24.66 8.20
N THR A 29 -22.27 25.20 8.23
CA THR A 29 -21.13 24.65 8.97
C THR A 29 -20.77 25.49 10.19
N LEU A 30 -20.53 24.82 11.32
CA LEU A 30 -19.89 25.37 12.51
C LEU A 30 -18.52 24.72 12.68
N GLY A 31 -17.45 25.47 12.42
CA GLY A 31 -16.08 25.01 12.64
C GLY A 31 -15.64 25.22 14.09
N LEU A 32 -15.15 24.12 14.70
CA LEU A 32 -14.59 24.13 16.06
C LEU A 32 -13.09 23.86 15.98
N GLY A 33 -12.28 24.76 16.55
CA GLY A 33 -10.82 24.62 16.51
C GLY A 33 -10.09 25.83 17.09
N MET A 34 -8.77 25.87 16.91
CA MET A 34 -7.94 26.99 17.36
C MET A 34 -7.96 28.11 16.32
N GLY A 35 -7.58 29.33 16.75
CA GLY A 35 -7.67 30.54 15.93
C GLY A 35 -6.81 30.56 14.68
N ASP A 36 -5.83 29.65 14.55
CA ASP A 36 -4.93 29.44 13.41
C ASP A 36 -5.35 28.28 12.49
N SER A 37 -6.54 27.70 12.71
CA SER A 37 -7.03 26.59 11.90
C SER A 37 -7.27 26.96 10.44
N LEU A 38 -6.80 26.12 9.49
CA LEU A 38 -6.84 26.39 8.04
C LEU A 38 -8.25 26.62 7.47
N GLY A 39 -9.26 25.94 8.01
CA GLY A 39 -10.65 26.05 7.56
C GLY A 39 -11.42 27.22 8.15
N LYS A 40 -10.83 28.05 9.01
CA LYS A 40 -11.49 29.13 9.75
C LYS A 40 -12.34 30.06 8.88
N ASP A 41 -11.79 30.50 7.77
CA ASP A 41 -12.44 31.44 6.85
C ASP A 41 -13.36 30.77 5.83
N LEU A 42 -13.45 29.45 5.89
CA LEU A 42 -14.22 28.63 4.94
C LEU A 42 -15.53 28.11 5.54
N VAL A 43 -15.67 28.06 6.85
CA VAL A 43 -16.91 27.66 7.53
C VAL A 43 -17.86 28.86 7.65
N ASP A 44 -19.17 28.61 7.78
CA ASP A 44 -20.17 29.68 7.93
C ASP A 44 -20.07 30.34 9.31
N ILE A 45 -19.74 29.58 10.33
CA ILE A 45 -19.56 30.03 11.70
C ILE A 45 -18.25 29.42 12.22
N PHE A 46 -17.38 30.23 12.78
CA PHE A 46 -16.18 29.76 13.47
C PHE A 46 -16.27 30.12 14.96
N GLU A 47 -16.03 29.12 15.82
CA GLU A 47 -15.90 29.34 17.25
C GLU A 47 -14.55 28.76 17.73
N GLU A 48 -13.76 29.63 18.37
CA GLU A 48 -12.47 29.24 18.92
C GLU A 48 -12.63 28.45 20.19
N VAL A 49 -12.32 27.17 20.14
CA VAL A 49 -12.43 26.25 21.27
C VAL A 49 -11.40 25.12 21.14
N ASN A 50 -10.83 24.69 22.27
CA ASN A 50 -10.00 23.50 22.27
C ASN A 50 -10.88 22.26 22.00
N ILE A 51 -10.57 21.48 20.97
CA ILE A 51 -11.36 20.29 20.59
C ILE A 51 -11.38 19.20 21.68
N PHE A 52 -10.53 19.26 22.68
CA PHE A 52 -10.55 18.38 23.86
C PHE A 52 -11.39 18.93 25.02
N ASP A 53 -11.90 20.16 24.91
CA ASP A 53 -12.88 20.73 25.86
C ASP A 53 -14.30 20.41 25.38
N VAL A 54 -14.76 19.20 25.69
CA VAL A 54 -16.08 18.71 25.25
C VAL A 54 -17.21 19.56 25.81
N GLU A 55 -17.12 20.02 27.05
CA GLU A 55 -18.14 20.89 27.68
C GLU A 55 -18.20 22.26 26.98
N GLY A 56 -17.06 22.87 26.70
CA GLY A 56 -16.95 24.11 25.94
C GLY A 56 -17.55 23.97 24.55
N MET A 57 -17.22 22.91 23.81
CA MET A 57 -17.79 22.61 22.51
C MET A 57 -19.31 22.41 22.57
N ALA A 58 -19.81 21.64 23.56
CA ALA A 58 -21.25 21.38 23.69
C ALA A 58 -22.03 22.66 23.96
N LYS A 59 -21.51 23.57 24.80
CA LYS A 59 -22.11 24.87 25.06
C LYS A 59 -22.23 25.71 23.76
N VAL A 60 -21.18 25.73 22.96
CA VAL A 60 -21.17 26.44 21.67
C VAL A 60 -22.17 25.80 20.70
N CYS A 61 -22.17 24.47 20.59
CA CYS A 61 -23.10 23.75 19.72
C CYS A 61 -24.58 23.97 20.09
N ARG A 62 -24.91 23.97 21.38
CA ARG A 62 -26.28 24.28 21.85
C ARG A 62 -26.69 25.73 21.54
N LYS A 63 -25.77 26.70 21.68
CA LYS A 63 -25.99 28.11 21.31
C LYS A 63 -26.37 28.27 19.82
N HIS A 64 -25.74 27.50 18.94
CA HIS A 64 -25.97 27.59 17.50
C HIS A 64 -27.01 26.61 16.97
N GLY A 65 -27.56 25.71 17.79
CA GLY A 65 -28.57 24.75 17.36
C GLY A 65 -28.03 23.66 16.43
N VAL A 66 -26.83 23.16 16.72
CA VAL A 66 -26.17 22.09 15.93
C VAL A 66 -27.04 20.84 15.87
N THR A 67 -27.13 20.22 14.70
CA THR A 67 -27.94 19.03 14.42
C THR A 67 -27.12 17.80 14.02
N GLY A 68 -25.83 17.94 13.81
CA GLY A 68 -24.90 16.84 13.52
C GLY A 68 -23.48 17.21 13.92
N VAL A 69 -22.66 16.19 14.20
CA VAL A 69 -21.24 16.35 14.59
C VAL A 69 -20.39 15.41 13.77
N ILE A 70 -19.28 15.92 13.21
CA ILE A 70 -18.30 15.12 12.47
C ILE A 70 -16.87 15.44 12.91
N GLY A 71 -16.03 14.40 13.09
CA GLY A 71 -14.60 14.49 13.33
C GLY A 71 -13.83 13.95 12.14
N PRO A 72 -13.27 14.80 11.27
CA PRO A 72 -12.70 14.38 10.00
C PRO A 72 -11.29 13.76 10.10
N SER A 73 -10.65 13.81 11.27
CA SER A 73 -9.27 13.36 11.47
C SER A 73 -9.13 12.38 12.63
N GLU A 74 -7.99 11.68 12.66
CA GLU A 74 -7.62 10.77 13.76
C GLU A 74 -7.72 11.45 15.13
N VAL A 75 -7.21 12.69 15.21
CA VAL A 75 -7.17 13.46 16.47
C VAL A 75 -8.56 13.90 16.90
N SER A 76 -9.46 14.17 15.96
CA SER A 76 -10.82 14.68 16.23
C SER A 76 -11.89 13.59 16.41
N ALA A 77 -11.57 12.32 16.08
CA ALA A 77 -12.54 11.22 16.14
C ALA A 77 -13.10 10.99 17.55
N GLU A 78 -12.24 10.92 18.56
CA GLU A 78 -12.64 10.75 19.96
C GLU A 78 -13.41 11.98 20.50
N PRO A 79 -12.90 13.23 20.36
CA PRO A 79 -13.65 14.42 20.74
C PRO A 79 -15.01 14.56 20.06
N ALA A 80 -15.13 14.19 18.78
CA ALA A 80 -16.39 14.24 18.06
C ALA A 80 -17.39 13.21 18.58
N ALA A 81 -16.95 11.98 18.91
CA ALA A 81 -17.80 10.96 19.50
C ALA A 81 -18.33 11.40 20.88
N LEU A 82 -17.46 11.96 21.73
CA LEU A 82 -17.84 12.54 23.02
C LEU A 82 -18.84 13.68 22.88
N LEU A 83 -18.60 14.61 21.95
CA LEU A 83 -19.48 15.74 21.69
C LEU A 83 -20.86 15.30 21.18
N ALA A 84 -20.90 14.37 20.23
CA ALA A 84 -22.14 13.80 19.71
C ALA A 84 -22.97 13.14 20.83
N HIS A 85 -22.33 12.35 21.69
CA HIS A 85 -22.95 11.74 22.85
C HIS A 85 -23.52 12.78 23.82
N GLU A 86 -22.75 13.82 24.19
CA GLU A 86 -23.15 14.91 25.05
C GLU A 86 -24.36 15.72 24.53
N LEU A 87 -24.49 15.79 23.20
CA LEU A 87 -25.58 16.48 22.52
C LEU A 87 -26.79 15.57 22.20
N GLY A 88 -26.67 14.26 22.40
CA GLY A 88 -27.69 13.29 22.00
C GLY A 88 -27.89 13.19 20.50
N LEU A 89 -26.82 13.41 19.72
CA LEU A 89 -26.78 13.36 18.25
C LEU A 89 -26.18 12.04 17.76
N PRO A 90 -26.43 11.66 16.50
CA PRO A 90 -25.77 10.51 15.90
C PRO A 90 -24.24 10.63 15.98
N GLY A 91 -23.57 9.54 16.30
CA GLY A 91 -22.11 9.48 16.44
C GLY A 91 -21.62 8.08 16.76
N ASN A 92 -20.32 7.91 16.78
CA ASN A 92 -19.68 6.68 17.22
C ASN A 92 -19.88 6.46 18.72
N ARG A 93 -19.79 5.20 19.16
CA ARG A 93 -19.67 4.96 20.61
C ARG A 93 -18.47 5.70 21.17
N VAL A 94 -18.58 6.21 22.39
CA VAL A 94 -17.50 6.98 23.02
C VAL A 94 -16.21 6.19 23.10
N GLU A 95 -16.29 4.92 23.48
CA GLU A 95 -15.15 4.02 23.51
C GLU A 95 -14.57 3.73 22.13
N GLY A 96 -15.37 3.81 21.06
CA GLY A 96 -14.92 3.59 19.68
C GLY A 96 -13.91 4.63 19.22
N GLY A 97 -14.14 5.89 19.50
CA GLY A 97 -13.17 6.96 19.24
C GLY A 97 -11.84 6.75 19.97
N PHE A 98 -11.92 6.31 21.23
CA PHE A 98 -10.76 6.03 22.07
C PHE A 98 -9.97 4.79 21.56
N PHE A 99 -10.67 3.68 21.25
CA PHE A 99 -10.00 2.47 20.74
C PHE A 99 -9.36 2.69 19.38
N ALA A 100 -10.02 3.42 18.48
CA ALA A 100 -9.49 3.74 17.16
C ALA A 100 -8.15 4.52 17.21
N ARG A 101 -7.88 5.20 18.32
CA ARG A 101 -6.68 6.00 18.50
C ARG A 101 -5.54 5.28 19.24
N ASN A 102 -5.82 4.20 19.98
CA ASN A 102 -4.83 3.48 20.77
C ASN A 102 -4.54 2.10 20.21
N LYS A 103 -3.42 1.94 19.48
CA LYS A 103 -3.07 0.70 18.77
C LYS A 103 -3.05 -0.55 19.66
N TYR A 104 -2.61 -0.45 20.91
CA TYR A 104 -2.60 -1.60 21.83
C TYR A 104 -4.01 -2.01 22.25
N LEU A 105 -4.85 -1.06 22.63
CA LEU A 105 -6.22 -1.35 23.02
C LEU A 105 -7.07 -1.81 21.83
N MET A 106 -6.84 -1.23 20.66
CA MET A 106 -7.41 -1.67 19.40
C MET A 106 -7.09 -3.15 19.13
N ARG A 107 -5.80 -3.55 19.20
CA ARG A 107 -5.37 -4.95 19.09
C ARG A 107 -6.09 -5.86 20.09
N LYS A 108 -6.16 -5.41 21.36
CA LYS A 108 -6.80 -6.17 22.42
C LYS A 108 -8.29 -6.39 22.16
N LYS A 109 -8.98 -5.39 21.60
CA LYS A 109 -10.39 -5.53 21.22
C LYS A 109 -10.59 -6.48 20.05
N VAL A 110 -9.81 -6.33 19.00
CA VAL A 110 -9.88 -7.19 17.80
C VAL A 110 -9.46 -8.63 18.11
N SER A 111 -8.68 -8.90 19.16
CA SER A 111 -8.34 -10.27 19.59
C SER A 111 -9.54 -11.09 20.11
N GLU A 112 -10.70 -10.45 20.29
CA GLU A 112 -11.97 -11.14 20.61
C GLU A 112 -12.61 -11.80 19.37
N LEU A 113 -12.09 -11.54 18.15
CA LEU A 113 -12.63 -12.01 16.87
C LEU A 113 -11.89 -13.22 16.31
N ASP A 114 -12.63 -14.13 15.70
CA ASP A 114 -12.09 -15.29 14.97
C ASP A 114 -12.02 -15.07 13.44
N THR A 115 -12.57 -13.96 12.95
CA THR A 115 -12.66 -13.63 11.52
C THR A 115 -11.39 -13.02 10.96
N VAL A 116 -10.47 -12.58 11.81
CA VAL A 116 -9.20 -11.97 11.44
C VAL A 116 -8.04 -12.49 12.28
N PHE A 117 -6.86 -12.49 11.66
CA PHE A 117 -5.59 -12.75 12.35
C PHE A 117 -4.95 -11.44 12.80
N GLN A 118 -4.04 -11.52 13.74
CA GLN A 118 -3.21 -10.41 14.18
C GLN A 118 -1.76 -10.86 14.31
N PRO A 119 -0.76 -9.93 14.16
CA PRO A 119 0.60 -10.22 14.59
C PRO A 119 0.64 -10.46 16.11
N GLU A 120 1.61 -11.20 16.61
CA GLU A 120 1.93 -11.18 18.03
C GLU A 120 2.32 -9.74 18.42
N TYR A 121 1.85 -9.27 19.57
CA TYR A 121 2.06 -7.87 19.98
C TYR A 121 2.20 -7.72 21.49
N CYS A 122 2.99 -6.73 21.91
CA CYS A 122 3.11 -6.35 23.31
C CYS A 122 3.49 -4.87 23.44
N LEU A 123 3.19 -4.28 24.61
CA LEU A 123 3.77 -2.98 24.96
C LEU A 123 5.26 -3.18 25.30
N TYR A 124 6.08 -2.25 24.85
CA TYR A 124 7.49 -2.26 25.20
C TYR A 124 7.69 -2.07 26.71
N GLU A 125 8.48 -2.94 27.31
CA GLU A 125 8.99 -2.84 28.66
C GLU A 125 10.51 -3.00 28.67
N LYS A 126 11.20 -2.16 29.42
CA LYS A 126 12.67 -2.15 29.46
C LYS A 126 13.22 -3.50 29.96
N GLY A 127 14.07 -4.12 29.15
CA GLY A 127 14.72 -5.39 29.50
C GLY A 127 13.97 -6.64 29.01
N MET A 128 12.88 -6.50 28.26
CA MET A 128 12.21 -7.63 27.62
C MET A 128 13.09 -8.27 26.54
N GLU A 129 12.98 -9.58 26.37
CA GLU A 129 13.63 -10.31 25.27
C GLU A 129 12.81 -10.18 24.00
N ILE A 130 13.49 -9.86 22.88
CA ILE A 130 12.85 -9.67 21.57
C ILE A 130 13.37 -10.72 20.57
N LYS A 131 12.44 -11.35 19.87
CA LYS A 131 12.76 -12.21 18.71
C LYS A 131 12.63 -11.38 17.44
N TYR A 132 13.75 -11.12 16.77
CA TYR A 132 13.78 -10.35 15.53
C TYR A 132 13.41 -11.20 14.31
N PRO A 133 12.86 -10.59 13.21
CA PRO A 133 12.53 -9.18 13.10
C PRO A 133 11.20 -8.79 13.77
N VAL A 134 11.09 -7.54 14.23
CA VAL A 134 9.87 -6.96 14.79
C VAL A 134 9.60 -5.57 14.23
N VAL A 135 8.34 -5.14 14.26
CA VAL A 135 7.94 -3.77 13.94
C VAL A 135 7.68 -3.02 15.24
N VAL A 136 8.34 -1.89 15.43
CA VAL A 136 8.09 -0.98 16.56
C VAL A 136 7.23 0.17 16.08
N LYS A 137 6.19 0.51 16.84
CA LYS A 137 5.23 1.58 16.50
C LYS A 137 5.02 2.54 17.68
N ALA A 138 4.88 3.82 17.39
CA ALA A 138 4.32 4.76 18.35
C ALA A 138 2.86 4.38 18.63
N LEU A 139 2.44 4.44 19.90
CA LEU A 139 1.15 3.86 20.34
C LEU A 139 -0.07 4.57 19.74
N ASP A 140 0.02 5.89 19.54
CA ASP A 140 -1.08 6.79 19.21
C ASP A 140 -0.75 7.76 18.06
N SER A 141 0.20 7.39 17.19
CA SER A 141 0.56 8.14 15.99
C SER A 141 -0.28 7.72 14.76
N CYS A 142 -0.33 8.58 13.76
CA CYS A 142 -0.93 8.33 12.45
C CYS A 142 0.09 8.56 11.31
N GLY A 143 -0.26 8.21 10.07
CA GLY A 143 0.56 8.48 8.88
C GLY A 143 1.93 7.80 8.93
N LYS A 144 2.00 6.59 9.45
CA LYS A 144 3.24 5.76 9.58
C LYS A 144 4.38 6.39 10.39
N GLN A 145 4.14 7.50 11.09
CA GLN A 145 5.13 8.13 11.95
C GLN A 145 5.49 7.21 13.13
N GLY A 146 6.80 7.06 13.40
CA GLY A 146 7.28 6.18 14.47
C GLY A 146 7.03 4.70 14.22
N ILE A 147 6.97 4.27 12.94
CA ILE A 147 6.91 2.85 12.56
C ILE A 147 8.25 2.47 11.93
N THR A 148 8.93 1.49 12.52
CA THR A 148 10.25 1.04 12.06
C THR A 148 10.41 -0.47 12.21
N LEU A 149 10.90 -1.13 11.15
CA LEU A 149 11.32 -2.54 11.20
C LEU A 149 12.68 -2.64 11.86
N ALA A 150 12.77 -3.38 12.96
CA ALA A 150 14.00 -3.70 13.65
C ALA A 150 14.41 -5.15 13.38
N LYS A 151 15.61 -5.35 12.82
CA LYS A 151 16.18 -6.67 12.51
C LYS A 151 17.27 -7.07 13.52
N SER A 152 17.67 -6.14 14.38
CA SER A 152 18.72 -6.33 15.40
C SER A 152 18.40 -5.55 16.67
N GLU A 153 19.13 -5.86 17.76
CA GLU A 153 19.00 -5.11 19.01
C GLU A 153 19.40 -3.63 18.86
N ALA A 154 20.34 -3.33 17.96
CA ALA A 154 20.75 -1.95 17.68
C ALA A 154 19.62 -1.17 17.00
N ASP A 155 19.01 -1.73 15.95
CA ASP A 155 17.85 -1.14 15.27
C ASP A 155 16.68 -0.95 16.23
N PHE A 156 16.42 -1.95 17.06
CA PHE A 156 15.34 -1.94 18.04
C PHE A 156 15.44 -0.79 19.04
N LYS A 157 16.65 -0.54 19.58
CA LYS A 157 16.87 0.59 20.51
C LYS A 157 16.58 1.93 19.85
N VAL A 158 16.96 2.10 18.60
CA VAL A 158 16.69 3.32 17.83
C VAL A 158 15.20 3.46 17.59
N ALA A 159 14.54 2.40 17.10
CA ALA A 159 13.11 2.38 16.79
C ALA A 159 12.24 2.66 18.03
N VAL A 160 12.56 2.07 19.19
CA VAL A 160 11.84 2.34 20.44
C VAL A 160 11.97 3.80 20.86
N ASN A 161 13.19 4.34 20.85
CA ASN A 161 13.42 5.74 21.24
C ASN A 161 12.70 6.72 20.31
N GLU A 162 12.60 6.42 19.03
CA GLU A 162 11.82 7.20 18.06
C GLU A 162 10.31 7.09 18.34
N ALA A 163 9.79 5.88 18.50
CA ALA A 163 8.39 5.63 18.78
C ALA A 163 7.92 6.30 20.07
N GLU A 164 8.72 6.20 21.16
CA GLU A 164 8.44 6.85 22.44
C GLU A 164 8.42 8.38 22.36
N LYS A 165 9.27 8.98 21.51
CA LYS A 165 9.29 10.44 21.29
C LYS A 165 8.06 10.94 20.53
N ILE A 166 7.56 10.14 19.59
CA ILE A 166 6.43 10.49 18.74
C ILE A 166 5.10 10.24 19.48
N SER A 167 5.02 9.19 20.29
CA SER A 167 3.83 8.86 21.06
C SER A 167 3.53 9.94 22.10
N SER A 168 2.27 10.40 22.16
CA SER A 168 1.84 11.44 23.10
C SER A 168 1.98 11.01 24.58
N ASN A 169 1.95 9.69 24.82
CA ASN A 169 2.11 9.11 26.16
C ASN A 169 3.48 8.47 26.41
N GLY A 170 4.44 8.65 25.47
CA GLY A 170 5.80 8.15 25.61
C GLY A 170 5.92 6.62 25.59
N ARG A 171 4.99 5.90 24.92
CA ARG A 171 4.97 4.43 24.90
C ARG A 171 5.10 3.90 23.46
N ALA A 172 5.74 2.74 23.34
CA ALA A 172 5.88 2.02 22.08
C ALA A 172 5.15 0.66 22.13
N LEU A 173 4.63 0.26 20.98
CA LEU A 173 4.07 -1.06 20.70
C LEU A 173 5.11 -1.85 19.89
N VAL A 174 5.32 -3.10 20.25
CA VAL A 174 6.17 -4.04 19.52
C VAL A 174 5.28 -5.11 18.90
N GLU A 175 5.42 -5.34 17.62
CA GLU A 175 4.63 -6.33 16.86
C GLU A 175 5.54 -7.27 16.08
N GLU A 176 5.09 -8.51 15.92
CA GLU A 176 5.66 -9.45 14.96
C GLU A 176 5.71 -8.81 13.56
N TYR A 177 6.83 -8.99 12.84
CA TYR A 177 6.91 -8.58 11.45
C TYR A 177 6.17 -9.57 10.54
N LEU A 178 5.08 -9.14 9.97
CA LEU A 178 4.33 -9.92 8.97
C LEU A 178 5.02 -9.84 7.61
N GLU A 179 5.87 -10.83 7.31
CA GLU A 179 6.62 -10.88 6.06
C GLU A 179 5.75 -11.27 4.87
N GLY A 180 5.99 -10.64 3.72
CA GLY A 180 5.24 -10.92 2.48
C GLY A 180 3.80 -10.41 2.51
N GLY A 181 3.00 -10.93 1.57
CA GLY A 181 1.59 -10.53 1.41
C GLY A 181 1.41 -9.13 0.82
N GLN A 182 0.14 -8.73 0.70
CA GLN A 182 -0.29 -7.46 0.13
C GLN A 182 -1.10 -6.66 1.14
N GLU A 183 -0.82 -5.36 1.27
CA GLU A 183 -1.59 -4.43 2.12
C GLU A 183 -2.78 -3.86 1.36
N TYR A 184 -3.90 -3.73 2.07
CA TYR A 184 -5.14 -3.14 1.58
C TYR A 184 -5.71 -2.17 2.60
N SER A 185 -6.40 -1.14 2.09
CA SER A 185 -7.29 -0.32 2.89
C SER A 185 -8.74 -0.63 2.52
N VAL A 186 -9.64 -0.55 3.50
CA VAL A 186 -11.07 -0.80 3.33
C VAL A 186 -11.81 0.42 3.83
N GLU A 187 -12.46 1.13 2.89
CA GLU A 187 -13.28 2.28 3.21
C GLU A 187 -14.70 1.81 3.53
N CYS A 188 -15.22 2.21 4.67
CA CYS A 188 -16.53 1.76 5.17
C CYS A 188 -17.41 2.93 5.58
N ILE A 189 -18.72 2.73 5.51
CA ILE A 189 -19.76 3.55 6.15
C ILE A 189 -20.47 2.69 7.19
N SER A 190 -20.60 3.24 8.39
CA SER A 190 -21.35 2.65 9.49
C SER A 190 -22.54 3.55 9.83
N PHE A 191 -23.73 2.98 9.97
CA PHE A 191 -24.92 3.73 10.39
C PHE A 191 -26.02 2.80 10.90
N ASN A 192 -26.56 3.10 12.09
CA ASN A 192 -27.69 2.37 12.70
C ASN A 192 -27.48 0.84 12.81
N GLY A 193 -26.24 0.39 13.07
CA GLY A 193 -25.90 -1.03 13.20
C GLY A 193 -25.66 -1.75 11.90
N GLU A 194 -25.75 -1.06 10.78
CA GLU A 194 -25.32 -1.54 9.46
C GLU A 194 -23.91 -1.04 9.13
N TYR A 195 -23.09 -1.92 8.54
CA TYR A 195 -21.69 -1.65 8.20
C TYR A 195 -21.49 -2.02 6.74
N THR A 196 -21.20 -1.05 5.91
CA THR A 196 -21.07 -1.22 4.47
C THR A 196 -19.63 -0.97 4.05
N VAL A 197 -19.01 -1.94 3.40
CA VAL A 197 -17.73 -1.72 2.70
C VAL A 197 -18.02 -0.98 1.40
N VAL A 198 -17.56 0.27 1.33
CA VAL A 198 -17.70 1.12 0.15
C VAL A 198 -16.67 0.73 -0.90
N GLN A 199 -15.40 0.62 -0.51
CA GLN A 199 -14.34 0.26 -1.45
C GLN A 199 -13.17 -0.43 -0.76
N VAL A 200 -12.47 -1.29 -1.52
CA VAL A 200 -11.19 -1.87 -1.12
C VAL A 200 -10.09 -1.29 -2.00
N THR A 201 -9.07 -0.75 -1.36
CA THR A 201 -7.89 -0.14 -1.99
C THR A 201 -6.70 -1.08 -1.90
N GLU A 202 -6.07 -1.40 -3.01
CA GLU A 202 -4.77 -2.05 -3.03
C GLU A 202 -3.68 -0.99 -2.83
N LYS A 203 -2.74 -1.22 -1.89
CA LYS A 203 -1.69 -0.27 -1.52
C LYS A 203 -0.34 -0.72 -2.05
N ASP A 204 0.34 0.12 -2.80
CA ASP A 204 1.74 -0.07 -3.14
C ASP A 204 2.62 0.52 -2.04
N SER A 205 3.72 -0.16 -1.71
CA SER A 205 4.66 0.26 -0.66
C SER A 205 6.11 0.13 -1.13
N SER A 206 6.97 1.02 -0.63
CA SER A 206 8.43 0.91 -0.79
C SER A 206 9.01 -0.31 -0.06
N GLY A 207 8.24 -0.92 0.83
CA GLY A 207 8.73 -1.95 1.73
C GLY A 207 9.56 -1.41 2.90
N PRO A 208 10.26 -2.31 3.60
CA PRO A 208 11.07 -1.92 4.75
C PRO A 208 12.23 -0.98 4.38
N PRO A 209 12.74 -0.15 5.33
CA PRO A 209 12.41 -0.22 6.77
C PRO A 209 11.17 0.58 7.18
N HIS A 210 10.70 1.54 6.38
CA HIS A 210 9.69 2.54 6.78
C HIS A 210 8.32 2.33 6.13
N PHE A 211 8.20 1.45 5.12
CA PHE A 211 6.94 1.10 4.46
C PHE A 211 6.19 2.30 3.87
N ALA A 212 6.93 3.24 3.26
CA ALA A 212 6.32 4.40 2.62
C ALA A 212 5.33 3.98 1.52
N GLU A 213 4.18 4.63 1.46
CA GLU A 213 3.17 4.37 0.45
C GLU A 213 3.60 4.98 -0.88
N THR A 214 3.56 4.20 -1.96
CA THR A 214 3.98 4.61 -3.30
C THR A 214 2.82 4.70 -4.28
N GLY A 215 1.68 4.08 -3.95
CA GLY A 215 0.48 4.13 -4.76
C GLY A 215 -0.74 3.52 -4.07
N HIS A 216 -1.92 3.92 -4.55
CA HIS A 216 -3.23 3.44 -4.13
C HIS A 216 -4.07 3.11 -5.35
N HIS A 217 -4.76 1.97 -5.40
CA HIS A 217 -5.53 1.53 -6.55
C HIS A 217 -6.88 0.96 -6.16
N GLN A 218 -7.93 1.40 -6.84
CA GLN A 218 -9.32 1.01 -6.61
C GLN A 218 -10.01 0.62 -7.93
N PRO A 219 -10.89 -0.39 -7.93
CA PRO A 219 -11.02 -1.39 -6.89
C PRO A 219 -9.76 -2.27 -6.77
N ALA A 220 -9.52 -2.82 -5.59
CA ALA A 220 -8.44 -3.78 -5.38
C ALA A 220 -8.65 -5.05 -6.21
N ASN A 221 -7.56 -5.64 -6.70
CA ASN A 221 -7.61 -6.91 -7.42
C ASN A 221 -7.66 -8.09 -6.43
N VAL A 222 -8.83 -8.38 -5.90
CA VAL A 222 -9.10 -9.52 -5.01
C VAL A 222 -10.21 -10.38 -5.59
N SER A 223 -10.23 -11.69 -5.24
CA SER A 223 -11.32 -12.58 -5.66
C SER A 223 -12.64 -12.22 -4.95
N ASP A 224 -13.77 -12.59 -5.54
CA ASP A 224 -15.09 -12.39 -4.93
C ASP A 224 -15.21 -13.04 -3.54
N GLU A 225 -14.59 -14.21 -3.35
CA GLU A 225 -14.53 -14.88 -2.05
C GLU A 225 -13.73 -14.05 -1.04
N MET A 226 -12.56 -13.54 -1.45
CA MET A 226 -11.75 -12.69 -0.58
C MET A 226 -12.45 -11.37 -0.26
N ARG A 227 -13.16 -10.77 -1.25
CA ARG A 227 -13.96 -9.57 -1.03
C ARG A 227 -15.01 -9.79 0.06
N LYS A 228 -15.76 -10.90 0.02
CA LYS A 228 -16.74 -11.26 1.06
C LYS A 228 -16.08 -11.47 2.43
N ASN A 229 -14.92 -12.12 2.46
CA ASN A 229 -14.20 -12.30 3.73
C ASN A 229 -13.73 -10.96 4.32
N ILE A 230 -13.31 -10.00 3.48
CA ILE A 230 -12.97 -8.64 3.91
C ILE A 230 -14.21 -7.92 4.45
N GLU A 231 -15.36 -8.05 3.81
CA GLU A 231 -16.62 -7.45 4.25
C GLU A 231 -17.05 -7.95 5.62
N ILE A 232 -17.00 -9.27 5.86
CA ILE A 232 -17.29 -9.88 7.16
C ILE A 232 -16.29 -9.39 8.22
N ALA A 233 -15.00 -9.39 7.90
CA ALA A 233 -13.97 -8.93 8.81
C ALA A 233 -14.13 -7.44 9.16
N ALA A 234 -14.46 -6.59 8.19
CA ALA A 234 -14.68 -5.17 8.39
C ALA A 234 -15.89 -4.92 9.31
N GLU A 235 -17.03 -5.58 9.06
CA GLU A 235 -18.21 -5.49 9.92
C GLU A 235 -17.89 -5.86 11.37
N ASP A 236 -17.23 -7.00 11.59
CA ASP A 236 -16.88 -7.48 12.92
C ASP A 236 -15.93 -6.52 13.65
N ILE A 237 -14.90 -6.03 12.95
CA ILE A 237 -13.93 -5.07 13.51
C ILE A 237 -14.63 -3.77 13.90
N LEU A 238 -15.44 -3.18 13.00
CA LEU A 238 -16.13 -1.93 13.27
C LEU A 238 -17.09 -2.06 14.44
N ARG A 239 -17.82 -3.17 14.51
CA ARG A 239 -18.75 -3.51 15.59
C ARG A 239 -18.05 -3.65 16.95
N VAL A 240 -16.93 -4.39 17.01
CA VAL A 240 -16.22 -4.62 18.29
C VAL A 240 -15.48 -3.38 18.77
N ILE A 241 -14.96 -2.58 17.86
CA ILE A 241 -14.31 -1.29 18.19
C ILE A 241 -15.34 -0.24 18.58
N GLY A 242 -16.51 -0.21 17.95
CA GLY A 242 -17.56 0.77 18.22
C GLY A 242 -17.56 1.96 17.27
N ILE A 243 -17.18 1.72 16.00
CA ILE A 243 -17.29 2.72 14.93
C ILE A 243 -18.63 2.50 14.25
N ASP A 244 -19.68 3.15 14.76
CA ASP A 244 -21.07 2.88 14.42
C ASP A 244 -21.72 4.00 13.58
N CYS A 245 -20.99 5.08 13.30
CA CYS A 245 -21.55 6.24 12.59
C CYS A 245 -20.50 6.94 11.74
N GLY A 246 -20.74 7.01 10.44
CA GLY A 246 -19.93 7.74 9.49
C GLY A 246 -18.82 6.89 8.85
N MET A 247 -17.77 7.55 8.40
CA MET A 247 -16.64 6.92 7.70
C MET A 247 -15.74 6.12 8.65
N ALA A 248 -15.24 5.01 8.14
CA ALA A 248 -14.13 4.29 8.74
C ALA A 248 -13.10 3.88 7.68
N HIS A 249 -11.84 3.93 8.07
CA HIS A 249 -10.69 3.48 7.28
C HIS A 249 -10.02 2.32 8.00
N LEU A 250 -10.13 1.14 7.44
CA LEU A 250 -9.55 -0.09 7.97
C LEU A 250 -8.32 -0.49 7.13
N GLU A 251 -7.22 -0.83 7.78
CA GLU A 251 -6.05 -1.40 7.11
C GLU A 251 -5.91 -2.89 7.44
N VAL A 252 -5.72 -3.70 6.40
CA VAL A 252 -5.50 -5.14 6.50
C VAL A 252 -4.33 -5.57 5.62
N LYS A 253 -3.71 -6.71 5.99
CA LYS A 253 -2.71 -7.37 5.16
C LYS A 253 -3.16 -8.79 4.85
N ILE A 254 -3.12 -9.19 3.58
CA ILE A 254 -3.49 -10.54 3.17
C ILE A 254 -2.21 -11.34 2.91
N ILE A 255 -2.03 -12.42 3.67
CA ILE A 255 -0.88 -13.33 3.56
C ILE A 255 -1.41 -14.75 3.44
N ASN A 256 -1.10 -15.44 2.35
CA ASN A 256 -1.54 -16.84 2.10
C ASN A 256 -3.05 -17.04 2.28
N GLY A 257 -3.86 -16.07 1.83
CA GLY A 257 -5.32 -16.12 1.94
C GLY A 257 -5.90 -15.78 3.32
N LYS A 258 -5.06 -15.42 4.29
CA LYS A 258 -5.47 -15.00 5.64
C LYS A 258 -5.46 -13.48 5.75
N ILE A 259 -6.51 -12.92 6.36
CA ILE A 259 -6.65 -11.48 6.61
C ILE A 259 -6.02 -11.15 7.96
N TYR A 260 -4.96 -10.35 7.96
CA TYR A 260 -4.34 -9.81 9.17
C TYR A 260 -4.79 -8.38 9.37
N PHE A 261 -5.35 -8.10 10.53
CA PHE A 261 -5.71 -6.75 10.94
C PHE A 261 -4.48 -5.90 11.23
N ILE A 262 -4.42 -4.68 10.69
CA ILE A 262 -3.34 -3.72 10.91
C ILE A 262 -3.80 -2.58 11.81
N GLU A 263 -4.77 -1.77 11.38
CA GLU A 263 -5.38 -0.72 12.20
C GLU A 263 -6.73 -0.28 11.64
N VAL A 264 -7.48 0.48 12.42
CA VAL A 264 -8.73 1.13 11.99
C VAL A 264 -8.84 2.53 12.56
N GLY A 265 -9.24 3.49 11.74
CA GLY A 265 -9.53 4.87 12.12
C GLY A 265 -11.01 5.19 11.89
N ALA A 266 -11.62 5.95 12.83
CA ALA A 266 -12.99 6.44 12.70
C ALA A 266 -13.03 7.72 11.84
N ARG A 267 -12.53 7.62 10.63
CA ARG A 267 -12.38 8.69 9.63
C ARG A 267 -12.17 8.08 8.24
N GLY A 268 -12.22 8.88 7.22
CA GLY A 268 -11.84 8.45 5.86
C GLY A 268 -10.34 8.26 5.68
N GLY A 269 -9.95 7.45 4.71
CA GLY A 269 -8.56 7.20 4.35
C GLY A 269 -7.83 8.44 3.86
N GLY A 270 -6.56 8.57 4.26
CA GLY A 270 -5.66 9.61 3.77
C GLY A 270 -5.18 9.35 2.34
N GLY A 271 -4.21 10.15 1.87
CA GLY A 271 -3.58 9.92 0.57
C GLY A 271 -4.56 9.91 -0.61
N HIS A 272 -5.53 10.81 -0.60
CA HIS A 272 -6.63 10.92 -1.58
C HIS A 272 -7.58 9.71 -1.67
N ILE A 273 -7.43 8.69 -0.81
CA ILE A 273 -8.31 7.51 -0.82
C ILE A 273 -9.77 7.96 -0.62
N ALA A 274 -10.09 8.56 0.54
CA ALA A 274 -11.45 9.00 0.83
C ALA A 274 -11.87 10.24 0.03
N GLU A 275 -10.96 11.21 -0.13
CA GLU A 275 -11.27 12.50 -0.76
C GLU A 275 -11.60 12.37 -2.25
N THR A 276 -10.90 11.49 -2.96
CA THR A 276 -10.98 11.43 -4.42
C THR A 276 -11.28 10.03 -4.93
N LEU A 277 -10.45 9.03 -4.57
CA LEU A 277 -10.48 7.73 -5.23
C LEU A 277 -11.79 6.98 -4.96
N THR A 278 -12.29 6.97 -3.73
CA THR A 278 -13.48 6.20 -3.36
C THR A 278 -14.72 6.66 -4.12
N SER A 279 -14.95 7.98 -4.20
CA SER A 279 -16.07 8.52 -4.98
C SER A 279 -15.83 8.51 -6.49
N LEU A 280 -14.58 8.34 -6.94
CA LEU A 280 -14.26 8.23 -8.36
C LEU A 280 -14.45 6.79 -8.88
N SER A 281 -14.18 5.80 -8.02
CA SER A 281 -14.28 4.38 -8.39
C SER A 281 -15.66 3.76 -8.13
N THR A 282 -16.53 4.41 -7.34
CA THR A 282 -17.85 3.91 -6.95
C THR A 282 -18.93 4.93 -7.23
N ASP A 283 -20.19 4.49 -7.21
CA ASP A 283 -21.37 5.36 -7.25
C ASP A 283 -21.70 6.01 -5.90
N CYS A 284 -20.84 5.87 -4.90
CA CYS A 284 -21.00 6.45 -3.56
C CYS A 284 -20.27 7.77 -3.43
N ASP A 285 -20.98 8.85 -3.16
CA ASP A 285 -20.37 10.10 -2.67
C ASP A 285 -20.03 9.94 -1.18
N TYR A 286 -18.79 9.54 -0.91
CA TYR A 286 -18.35 9.07 0.39
C TYR A 286 -18.45 10.14 1.49
N TYR A 287 -18.08 11.40 1.20
CA TYR A 287 -18.22 12.50 2.17
C TYR A 287 -19.68 12.91 2.38
N LYS A 288 -20.50 12.87 1.34
CA LYS A 288 -21.94 13.08 1.46
C LYS A 288 -22.57 12.05 2.40
N ALA A 289 -22.25 10.77 2.19
CA ALA A 289 -22.71 9.67 3.05
C ALA A 289 -22.33 9.88 4.52
N ALA A 290 -21.08 10.30 4.81
CA ALA A 290 -20.62 10.58 6.16
C ALA A 290 -21.36 11.76 6.83
N ILE A 291 -21.63 12.82 6.08
CA ILE A 291 -22.40 13.98 6.56
C ILE A 291 -23.84 13.55 6.85
N GLU A 292 -24.47 12.79 5.95
CA GLU A 292 -25.81 12.25 6.15
C GLU A 292 -25.91 11.33 7.38
N CYS A 293 -24.88 10.48 7.65
CA CYS A 293 -24.78 9.71 8.89
C CYS A 293 -24.79 10.63 10.13
N SER A 294 -23.96 11.67 10.11
CA SER A 294 -23.84 12.62 11.21
C SER A 294 -25.13 13.41 11.49
N LEU A 295 -25.97 13.58 10.46
CA LEU A 295 -27.28 14.21 10.55
C LEU A 295 -28.43 13.24 10.88
N GLY A 296 -28.15 11.92 10.87
CA GLY A 296 -29.16 10.89 11.07
C GLY A 296 -30.05 10.64 9.85
N GLU A 297 -29.59 11.00 8.66
CA GLU A 297 -30.37 10.97 7.41
C GLU A 297 -29.81 10.00 6.35
N TYR A 298 -28.72 9.32 6.63
CA TYR A 298 -28.11 8.36 5.69
C TYR A 298 -29.06 7.20 5.39
N MET A 299 -29.20 6.90 4.10
CA MET A 299 -29.97 5.75 3.62
C MET A 299 -29.03 4.76 2.96
N PRO A 300 -28.77 3.60 3.60
CA PRO A 300 -27.92 2.56 3.01
C PRO A 300 -28.42 2.11 1.63
N HIS A 301 -27.51 1.88 0.71
CA HIS A 301 -27.80 1.37 -0.63
C HIS A 301 -26.65 0.46 -1.09
N GLU A 302 -26.91 -0.35 -2.10
CA GLU A 302 -25.87 -1.17 -2.71
C GLU A 302 -24.85 -0.28 -3.45
N ILE A 303 -23.57 -0.54 -3.22
CA ILE A 303 -22.46 0.23 -3.79
C ILE A 303 -21.90 -0.53 -5.00
N HIS A 304 -21.76 0.16 -6.12
CA HIS A 304 -21.24 -0.41 -7.36
C HIS A 304 -19.93 0.26 -7.77
N ASN A 305 -19.01 -0.56 -8.30
CA ASN A 305 -17.82 -0.02 -8.97
C ASN A 305 -18.21 0.58 -10.32
N ILE A 306 -17.75 1.80 -10.60
CA ILE A 306 -18.03 2.52 -11.85
C ILE A 306 -16.80 2.73 -12.73
N SER A 307 -15.60 2.69 -12.13
CA SER A 307 -14.34 2.80 -12.85
C SER A 307 -13.18 2.20 -12.06
N TYR A 308 -12.03 2.07 -12.72
CA TYR A 308 -10.74 1.88 -12.05
C TYR A 308 -10.06 3.25 -11.87
N CYS A 309 -9.61 3.52 -10.67
CA CYS A 309 -8.82 4.71 -10.41
C CYS A 309 -7.66 4.40 -9.48
N GLY A 310 -6.71 5.30 -9.41
CA GLY A 310 -5.61 5.16 -8.46
C GLY A 310 -4.70 6.36 -8.47
N LEU A 311 -3.80 6.35 -7.51
CA LEU A 311 -2.81 7.38 -7.30
C LEU A 311 -1.42 6.75 -7.30
N TYR A 312 -0.48 7.42 -7.94
CA TYR A 312 0.96 7.18 -7.79
C TYR A 312 1.64 8.42 -7.23
N TYR A 313 2.47 8.25 -6.21
CA TYR A 313 3.33 9.31 -5.70
C TYR A 313 4.62 9.39 -6.51
N HIS A 314 5.06 10.58 -6.85
CA HIS A 314 6.33 10.81 -7.51
C HIS A 314 7.47 10.80 -6.49
N ILE A 315 8.23 9.73 -6.48
CA ILE A 315 9.30 9.44 -5.53
C ILE A 315 10.66 9.51 -6.24
N LYS A 316 11.61 10.20 -5.64
CA LYS A 316 12.98 10.34 -6.16
C LYS A 316 13.64 8.98 -6.41
N ASN A 317 14.41 8.90 -7.49
CA ASN A 317 15.18 7.70 -7.87
C ASN A 317 14.33 6.45 -8.16
N ASN A 318 13.08 6.63 -8.53
CA ASN A 318 12.22 5.55 -8.99
C ASN A 318 11.96 5.69 -10.49
N ALA A 319 12.81 5.07 -11.31
CA ALA A 319 12.75 5.16 -12.78
C ALA A 319 11.39 4.72 -13.37
N LYS A 320 10.69 3.80 -12.70
CA LYS A 320 9.34 3.37 -13.06
C LYS A 320 8.36 4.52 -12.91
N LEU A 321 8.35 5.18 -11.77
CA LEU A 321 7.47 6.32 -11.51
C LEU A 321 7.82 7.49 -12.42
N ASP A 322 9.10 7.79 -12.62
CA ASP A 322 9.56 8.84 -13.53
C ASP A 322 9.00 8.64 -14.94
N GLU A 323 9.03 7.41 -15.46
CA GLU A 323 8.48 7.11 -16.79
C GLU A 323 6.95 7.20 -16.80
N LEU A 324 6.26 6.72 -15.75
CA LEU A 324 4.82 6.84 -15.61
C LEU A 324 4.39 8.30 -15.61
N PHE A 325 5.05 9.14 -14.80
CA PHE A 325 4.78 10.58 -14.74
C PHE A 325 5.04 11.29 -16.08
N LYS A 326 6.11 10.93 -16.77
CA LYS A 326 6.44 11.48 -18.08
C LYS A 326 5.37 11.15 -19.12
N GLN A 327 4.87 9.90 -19.13
CA GLN A 327 3.83 9.48 -20.07
C GLN A 327 2.45 9.97 -19.70
N SER A 328 2.17 10.21 -18.41
CA SER A 328 0.86 10.67 -17.96
C SER A 328 0.45 12.01 -18.55
N LYS A 329 1.41 12.88 -18.88
CA LYS A 329 1.13 14.28 -19.34
C LYS A 329 0.17 14.38 -20.53
N ASN A 330 0.11 13.34 -21.37
CA ASN A 330 -0.76 13.30 -22.56
C ASN A 330 -1.66 12.05 -22.57
N ALA A 331 -1.90 11.44 -21.43
CA ALA A 331 -2.68 10.23 -21.34
C ALA A 331 -4.15 10.53 -21.12
N ASP A 332 -5.04 9.84 -21.85
CA ASP A 332 -6.49 10.00 -21.73
C ASP A 332 -7.03 9.58 -20.36
N TRP A 333 -6.29 8.71 -19.67
CA TRP A 333 -6.63 8.24 -18.33
C TRP A 333 -6.19 9.20 -17.20
N LEU A 334 -5.42 10.26 -17.49
CA LEU A 334 -4.99 11.20 -16.45
C LEU A 334 -6.16 12.03 -15.93
N TYR A 335 -6.51 11.83 -14.66
CA TYR A 335 -7.54 12.61 -13.99
C TYR A 335 -6.98 13.89 -13.35
N LYS A 336 -5.85 13.76 -12.62
CA LYS A 336 -5.21 14.89 -11.94
C LYS A 336 -3.70 14.66 -11.82
N SER A 337 -2.92 15.73 -11.91
CA SER A 337 -1.48 15.70 -11.68
C SER A 337 -1.05 16.93 -10.90
N THR A 338 -0.18 16.72 -9.93
CA THR A 338 0.51 17.82 -9.25
C THR A 338 2.00 17.50 -9.17
N VAL A 339 2.84 18.50 -9.43
CA VAL A 339 4.28 18.45 -9.16
C VAL A 339 4.57 19.61 -8.22
N GLN A 340 5.04 19.30 -7.03
CA GLN A 340 5.24 20.30 -5.98
C GLN A 340 6.59 21.03 -6.11
N THR A 341 7.62 20.34 -6.61
CA THR A 341 8.96 20.89 -6.80
C THR A 341 9.74 20.12 -7.87
N ASP A 342 10.71 20.76 -8.51
CA ASP A 342 11.69 20.09 -9.37
C ASP A 342 12.85 19.47 -8.57
N GLU A 343 12.96 19.82 -7.28
CA GLU A 343 13.92 19.22 -6.37
C GLU A 343 13.27 18.07 -5.62
N TYR A 344 13.94 16.91 -5.61
CA TYR A 344 13.49 15.73 -4.90
C TYR A 344 14.02 15.73 -3.47
N PRO A 345 13.24 15.32 -2.47
CA PRO A 345 13.73 15.14 -1.12
C PRO A 345 14.80 14.03 -1.08
N ASP A 346 15.76 14.15 -0.17
CA ASP A 346 16.86 13.18 -0.06
C ASP A 346 16.42 11.82 0.48
N ALA A 347 15.33 11.81 1.26
CA ALA A 347 14.74 10.58 1.78
C ALA A 347 13.23 10.72 1.90
N ILE A 348 12.50 9.64 1.60
CA ILE A 348 11.05 9.53 1.81
C ILE A 348 10.83 8.45 2.85
N TYR A 349 10.51 8.88 4.06
CA TYR A 349 10.35 7.99 5.20
C TYR A 349 8.90 7.78 5.61
N TYR A 350 8.00 8.72 5.25
CA TYR A 350 6.69 8.79 5.90
C TYR A 350 5.60 8.93 4.89
N CYS A 351 4.97 8.46 4.22
CA CYS A 351 3.78 8.69 3.40
C CYS A 351 3.93 9.77 2.32
N ASP A 352 2.80 10.11 1.77
CA ASP A 352 2.52 11.07 0.70
C ASP A 352 3.11 12.49 0.88
N ARG A 353 3.38 12.89 2.11
CA ARG A 353 3.82 14.27 2.43
C ARG A 353 5.20 14.62 1.89
N GLU A 354 6.04 13.63 1.65
CA GLU A 354 7.40 13.81 1.16
C GLU A 354 7.55 13.49 -0.33
N ALA A 355 6.46 13.14 -1.00
CA ALA A 355 6.45 13.02 -2.45
C ALA A 355 6.50 14.42 -3.09
N VAL A 356 7.27 14.54 -4.16
CA VAL A 356 7.38 15.79 -4.93
C VAL A 356 6.15 16.09 -5.78
N GLY A 357 5.25 15.16 -5.88
CA GLY A 357 3.98 15.28 -6.56
C GLY A 357 3.26 13.94 -6.64
N TYR A 358 2.11 13.95 -7.28
CA TYR A 358 1.34 12.75 -7.55
C TYR A 358 0.58 12.85 -8.87
N ILE A 359 0.18 11.70 -9.40
CA ILE A 359 -0.84 11.60 -10.45
C ILE A 359 -1.99 10.76 -9.93
N ILE A 360 -3.22 11.14 -10.33
CA ILE A 360 -4.42 10.31 -10.19
C ILE A 360 -4.87 9.92 -11.57
N TYR A 361 -5.12 8.63 -11.78
CA TYR A 361 -5.70 8.12 -13.00
C TYR A 361 -7.16 7.70 -12.79
N ASN A 362 -7.95 7.74 -13.87
CA ASN A 362 -9.28 7.15 -13.96
C ASN A 362 -9.42 6.48 -15.32
N SER A 363 -9.76 5.19 -15.36
CA SER A 363 -9.82 4.41 -16.59
C SER A 363 -10.77 3.22 -16.47
N ASP A 364 -10.87 2.40 -17.52
CA ASP A 364 -11.62 1.14 -17.55
C ASP A 364 -10.81 -0.05 -16.99
N HIS A 365 -9.54 0.15 -16.62
CA HIS A 365 -8.66 -0.86 -16.01
C HIS A 365 -7.61 -0.20 -15.12
N LYS A 366 -6.95 -1.00 -14.26
CA LYS A 366 -5.82 -0.53 -13.43
C LYS A 366 -4.64 -0.14 -14.32
N ILE A 367 -4.25 1.13 -14.29
CA ILE A 367 -3.05 1.63 -14.97
C ILE A 367 -1.80 1.15 -14.25
N GLY A 368 -0.83 0.62 -14.97
CA GLY A 368 0.41 0.12 -14.43
C GLY A 368 1.52 0.05 -15.48
N MET A 369 2.63 -0.58 -15.12
CA MET A 369 3.81 -0.64 -16.01
C MET A 369 3.54 -1.32 -17.34
N LYS A 370 2.60 -2.27 -17.42
CA LYS A 370 2.23 -2.90 -18.70
C LYS A 370 1.70 -1.87 -19.71
N ASP A 371 0.94 -0.88 -19.25
CA ASP A 371 0.34 0.16 -20.11
C ASP A 371 1.39 1.14 -20.66
N ILE A 372 2.56 1.18 -20.01
CA ILE A 372 3.72 1.96 -20.42
C ILE A 372 4.63 1.12 -21.34
N VAL A 373 4.86 -0.14 -20.93
CA VAL A 373 5.77 -1.07 -21.62
C VAL A 373 5.27 -1.42 -23.01
N GLU A 374 3.95 -1.52 -23.24
CA GLU A 374 3.38 -1.76 -24.56
C GLU A 374 3.75 -0.67 -25.58
N LYS A 375 4.07 0.55 -25.12
CA LYS A 375 4.55 1.66 -25.96
C LYS A 375 6.07 1.68 -26.14
N LYS A 376 6.86 0.99 -25.26
CA LYS A 376 8.31 0.82 -25.38
C LYS A 376 8.63 -0.52 -26.03
N LYS A 377 9.39 -0.51 -27.13
CA LYS A 377 9.98 -1.73 -27.69
C LYS A 377 11.24 -2.09 -26.90
N PHE A 378 11.11 -3.03 -25.98
CA PHE A 378 12.27 -3.60 -25.30
C PHE A 378 12.92 -4.72 -26.14
N SER A 379 14.23 -4.88 -25.97
CA SER A 379 15.00 -6.00 -26.50
C SER A 379 15.81 -6.65 -25.38
N ALA A 380 16.02 -7.96 -25.48
CA ALA A 380 16.96 -8.66 -24.61
C ALA A 380 18.35 -8.64 -25.26
N GLU A 381 19.36 -8.22 -24.50
CA GLU A 381 20.73 -8.03 -24.97
C GLU A 381 21.72 -8.81 -24.11
N ILE A 382 22.85 -9.20 -24.68
CA ILE A 382 23.98 -9.76 -23.92
C ILE A 382 24.79 -8.59 -23.41
N ILE A 383 24.92 -8.47 -22.09
CA ILE A 383 25.61 -7.33 -21.46
C ILE A 383 27.05 -7.62 -21.04
N ASN A 384 27.57 -8.83 -21.30
CA ASN A 384 28.92 -9.21 -20.91
C ASN A 384 30.01 -8.26 -21.42
N GLU A 385 29.84 -7.70 -22.60
CA GLU A 385 30.82 -6.81 -23.26
C GLU A 385 30.59 -5.33 -22.95
N TYR A 386 29.60 -4.99 -22.12
CA TYR A 386 29.36 -3.60 -21.72
C TYR A 386 30.49 -3.11 -20.82
N PRO A 387 31.00 -1.88 -21.01
CA PRO A 387 32.11 -1.35 -20.22
C PRO A 387 31.81 -1.33 -18.69
N ASN A 388 30.54 -1.23 -18.34
CA ASN A 388 30.03 -1.19 -16.96
C ASN A 388 29.19 -2.42 -16.59
N ALA A 389 29.36 -3.55 -17.29
CA ALA A 389 28.59 -4.78 -17.07
C ALA A 389 28.63 -5.24 -15.60
N PHE A 390 29.81 -5.21 -14.99
CA PHE A 390 29.98 -5.59 -13.58
C PHE A 390 29.13 -4.69 -12.67
N GLU A 391 29.22 -3.38 -12.84
CA GLU A 391 28.50 -2.41 -12.01
C GLU A 391 26.98 -2.56 -12.16
N ILE A 392 26.49 -2.73 -13.40
CA ILE A 392 25.06 -2.97 -13.68
C ILE A 392 24.58 -4.24 -12.96
N LEU A 393 25.33 -5.35 -13.07
CA LEU A 393 24.99 -6.61 -12.42
C LEU A 393 25.10 -6.53 -10.89
N TRP A 394 26.08 -5.83 -10.38
CA TRP A 394 26.25 -5.60 -8.95
C TRP A 394 25.05 -4.85 -8.36
N ASN A 395 24.72 -3.70 -8.93
CA ASN A 395 23.59 -2.88 -8.48
C ASN A 395 22.27 -3.65 -8.56
N HIS A 396 22.02 -4.36 -9.66
CA HIS A 396 20.83 -5.21 -9.79
C HIS A 396 20.74 -6.29 -8.71
N ASN A 397 21.82 -7.00 -8.42
CA ASN A 397 21.79 -8.06 -7.39
C ASN A 397 21.53 -7.50 -5.99
N ARG A 398 22.00 -6.29 -5.69
CA ARG A 398 21.71 -5.60 -4.42
C ARG A 398 20.27 -5.10 -4.36
N GLU A 399 19.77 -4.53 -5.44
CA GLU A 399 18.38 -4.05 -5.58
C GLU A 399 17.36 -5.16 -5.38
N ILE A 400 17.59 -6.35 -5.93
CA ILE A 400 16.70 -7.52 -5.73
C ILE A 400 16.90 -8.23 -4.38
N GLY A 401 17.70 -7.67 -3.49
CA GLY A 401 17.83 -8.12 -2.10
C GLY A 401 18.67 -9.40 -1.90
N ARG A 402 19.59 -9.73 -2.80
CA ARG A 402 20.52 -10.85 -2.58
C ARG A 402 21.42 -10.59 -1.39
N THR A 403 21.42 -11.52 -0.44
CA THR A 403 22.15 -11.44 0.86
C THR A 403 23.55 -12.03 0.83
N LEU A 404 24.14 -12.22 -0.36
CA LEU A 404 25.51 -12.70 -0.50
C LEU A 404 26.51 -11.64 0.03
N SER A 405 27.64 -12.08 0.56
CA SER A 405 28.77 -11.21 0.88
C SER A 405 29.30 -10.53 -0.39
N ASP A 406 30.03 -9.43 -0.24
CA ASP A 406 30.59 -8.70 -1.38
C ASP A 406 31.55 -9.57 -2.21
N ASP A 407 32.34 -10.42 -1.54
CA ASP A 407 33.27 -11.35 -2.21
C ASP A 407 32.49 -12.42 -3.01
N GLU A 408 31.49 -13.07 -2.41
CA GLU A 408 30.66 -14.08 -3.09
C GLU A 408 29.90 -13.50 -4.28
N LEU A 409 29.40 -12.27 -4.14
CA LEU A 409 28.70 -11.59 -5.23
C LEU A 409 29.67 -11.22 -6.35
N THR A 410 30.86 -10.71 -6.02
CA THR A 410 31.93 -10.38 -6.98
C THR A 410 32.34 -11.61 -7.77
N ASP A 411 32.65 -12.71 -7.08
CA ASP A 411 33.05 -13.97 -7.71
C ASP A 411 31.96 -14.54 -8.60
N GLY A 412 30.71 -14.47 -8.16
CA GLY A 412 29.55 -14.92 -8.92
C GLY A 412 29.34 -14.13 -10.21
N ILE A 413 29.44 -12.80 -10.13
CA ILE A 413 29.32 -11.91 -11.32
C ILE A 413 30.44 -12.18 -12.30
N ASN A 414 31.70 -12.18 -11.84
CA ASN A 414 32.88 -12.42 -12.70
C ASN A 414 32.77 -13.78 -13.41
N LYS A 415 32.38 -14.84 -12.70
CA LYS A 415 32.17 -16.16 -13.27
C LYS A 415 31.15 -16.17 -14.40
N PHE A 416 30.05 -15.42 -14.31
CA PHE A 416 29.06 -15.31 -15.40
C PHE A 416 29.56 -14.44 -16.54
N LEU A 417 30.25 -13.36 -16.26
CA LEU A 417 30.82 -12.49 -17.31
C LEU A 417 31.88 -13.24 -18.15
N GLU A 418 32.66 -14.11 -17.51
CA GLU A 418 33.73 -14.87 -18.17
C GLU A 418 33.22 -16.13 -18.88
N ASN A 419 32.30 -16.88 -18.27
CA ASN A 419 31.97 -18.24 -18.68
C ASN A 419 30.52 -18.44 -19.13
N GLY A 420 29.66 -17.44 -18.97
CA GLY A 420 28.25 -17.49 -19.33
C GLY A 420 27.85 -16.34 -20.24
N ASN A 421 26.56 -16.25 -20.51
CA ASN A 421 25.92 -15.11 -21.16
C ASN A 421 24.95 -14.48 -20.17
N SER A 422 25.23 -13.27 -19.75
CA SER A 422 24.33 -12.45 -18.95
C SER A 422 23.39 -11.69 -19.89
N ILE A 423 22.14 -12.13 -19.96
CA ILE A 423 21.12 -11.58 -20.85
C ILE A 423 20.24 -10.65 -20.03
N ALA A 424 20.13 -9.41 -20.42
CA ALA A 424 19.32 -8.42 -19.72
C ALA A 424 18.37 -7.68 -20.66
N VAL A 425 17.25 -7.27 -20.14
CA VAL A 425 16.40 -6.21 -20.69
C VAL A 425 16.62 -4.98 -19.82
N LEU A 426 17.02 -3.89 -20.45
CA LEU A 426 17.40 -2.66 -19.77
C LEU A 426 16.34 -1.57 -20.01
N ASP A 427 16.11 -0.78 -18.96
CA ASP A 427 15.47 0.53 -19.05
C ASP A 427 16.48 1.59 -18.58
N GLY A 428 17.11 2.29 -19.53
CA GLY A 428 18.32 3.06 -19.26
C GLY A 428 19.47 2.13 -18.81
N ASN A 429 19.99 2.37 -17.62
CA ASN A 429 21.03 1.53 -17.01
C ASN A 429 20.48 0.51 -15.99
N HIS A 430 19.15 0.44 -15.81
CA HIS A 430 18.52 -0.49 -14.88
C HIS A 430 18.13 -1.79 -15.56
N ILE A 431 18.47 -2.92 -14.94
CA ILE A 431 18.00 -4.23 -15.37
C ILE A 431 16.56 -4.42 -14.89
N ILE A 432 15.61 -4.50 -15.81
CA ILE A 432 14.19 -4.78 -15.53
C ILE A 432 13.84 -6.25 -15.71
N ALA A 433 14.62 -6.98 -16.49
CA ALA A 433 14.54 -8.45 -16.59
C ALA A 433 15.92 -9.02 -16.90
N TYR A 434 16.19 -10.23 -16.40
CA TYR A 434 17.53 -10.79 -16.42
C TYR A 434 17.52 -12.32 -16.47
N SER A 435 18.47 -12.88 -17.22
CA SER A 435 18.71 -14.33 -17.30
C SER A 435 20.19 -14.62 -17.47
N ASN A 436 20.66 -15.69 -16.84
CA ASN A 436 21.99 -16.23 -17.04
C ASN A 436 21.93 -17.54 -17.80
N LEU A 437 22.67 -17.63 -18.90
CA LEU A 437 22.74 -18.77 -19.78
C LEU A 437 24.18 -19.30 -19.85
N TYR A 438 24.40 -20.56 -19.50
CA TYR A 438 25.59 -21.29 -19.85
C TYR A 438 25.41 -21.97 -21.23
N CYS A 439 26.25 -21.58 -22.19
CA CYS A 439 26.28 -22.09 -23.54
C CYS A 439 27.76 -22.35 -23.94
N ASN A 440 28.45 -23.13 -23.09
CA ASN A 440 29.90 -23.36 -23.16
C ASN A 440 30.31 -24.84 -23.01
N ASN A 441 29.35 -25.76 -22.88
CA ASN A 441 29.65 -27.21 -22.88
C ASN A 441 29.62 -27.76 -24.30
N TYR A 442 30.75 -27.68 -24.97
CA TYR A 442 30.91 -28.15 -26.37
C TYR A 442 31.04 -29.67 -26.51
N GLU A 443 31.18 -30.43 -25.40
CA GLU A 443 31.19 -31.89 -25.40
C GLU A 443 29.78 -32.45 -25.55
N THR A 444 28.86 -31.99 -24.75
CA THR A 444 27.47 -32.46 -24.76
C THR A 444 26.57 -31.67 -25.71
N LEU A 445 26.95 -30.45 -26.05
CA LEU A 445 26.15 -29.47 -26.80
C LEU A 445 24.78 -29.19 -26.09
N GLU A 446 24.79 -29.22 -24.77
CA GLU A 446 23.66 -28.89 -23.93
C GLU A 446 23.90 -27.58 -23.22
N ALA A 447 22.98 -26.62 -23.39
CA ALA A 447 22.99 -25.34 -22.71
C ALA A 447 22.11 -25.38 -21.45
N TYR A 448 22.37 -24.46 -20.51
CA TYR A 448 21.64 -24.40 -19.26
C TYR A 448 21.29 -22.98 -18.87
N ILE A 449 19.98 -22.72 -18.63
CA ILE A 449 19.48 -21.46 -18.06
C ILE A 449 19.51 -21.59 -16.56
N CYS A 450 20.29 -20.73 -15.88
CA CYS A 450 20.43 -20.74 -14.43
C CYS A 450 19.29 -20.04 -13.71
N ASN A 451 18.81 -18.94 -14.28
CA ASN A 451 17.73 -18.13 -13.73
C ASN A 451 16.98 -17.39 -14.83
N VAL A 452 15.74 -17.04 -14.56
CA VAL A 452 14.94 -16.06 -15.31
C VAL A 452 14.26 -15.18 -14.28
N TYR A 453 14.58 -13.91 -14.28
CA TYR A 453 14.07 -12.95 -13.32
C TYR A 453 13.46 -11.75 -14.04
N VAL A 454 12.30 -11.30 -13.54
CA VAL A 454 11.64 -10.06 -13.98
C VAL A 454 11.26 -9.31 -12.72
N LEU A 455 11.62 -8.04 -12.63
CA LEU A 455 11.20 -7.16 -11.54
C LEU A 455 9.69 -7.24 -11.36
N ASN A 456 9.22 -7.23 -10.11
CA ASN A 456 7.82 -7.48 -9.79
C ASN A 456 6.86 -6.59 -10.57
N GLU A 457 7.20 -5.33 -10.70
CA GLU A 457 6.43 -4.30 -11.39
C GLU A 457 6.39 -4.46 -12.92
N TYR A 458 7.33 -5.19 -13.52
CA TYR A 458 7.37 -5.48 -14.96
C TYR A 458 6.84 -6.88 -15.29
N ARG A 459 6.34 -7.63 -14.30
CA ARG A 459 5.71 -8.94 -14.53
C ARG A 459 4.43 -8.77 -15.34
N GLY A 460 4.16 -9.74 -16.22
CA GLY A 460 3.02 -9.66 -17.14
C GLY A 460 3.29 -8.87 -18.43
N CYS A 461 4.40 -8.10 -18.52
CA CYS A 461 4.79 -7.30 -19.68
C CYS A 461 5.48 -8.09 -20.79
N GLY A 462 5.54 -9.40 -20.71
CA GLY A 462 6.14 -10.25 -21.74
C GLY A 462 7.68 -10.30 -21.75
N LEU A 463 8.37 -9.64 -20.83
CA LEU A 463 9.84 -9.54 -20.81
C LEU A 463 10.53 -10.90 -20.65
N SER A 464 9.93 -11.84 -19.91
CA SER A 464 10.45 -13.21 -19.82
C SER A 464 10.45 -13.93 -21.17
N ASN A 465 9.52 -13.63 -22.08
CA ASN A 465 9.55 -14.19 -23.43
C ASN A 465 10.83 -13.73 -24.16
N LEU A 466 11.18 -12.43 -24.08
CA LEU A 466 12.38 -11.88 -24.72
C LEU A 466 13.66 -12.56 -24.22
N LEU A 467 13.75 -12.83 -22.90
CA LEU A 467 14.89 -13.53 -22.31
C LEU A 467 15.01 -14.98 -22.82
N ILE A 468 13.90 -15.71 -22.89
CA ILE A 468 13.89 -17.10 -23.39
C ILE A 468 14.17 -17.14 -24.89
N GLU A 469 13.58 -16.25 -25.69
CA GLU A 469 13.84 -16.12 -27.12
C GLU A 469 15.32 -15.85 -27.39
N LYS A 470 15.91 -14.89 -26.63
CA LYS A 470 17.33 -14.57 -26.76
C LYS A 470 18.24 -15.74 -26.35
N SER A 471 17.88 -16.45 -25.29
CA SER A 471 18.62 -17.65 -24.86
C SER A 471 18.60 -18.73 -25.95
N ILE A 472 17.46 -18.97 -26.57
CA ILE A 472 17.32 -19.94 -27.69
C ILE A 472 18.11 -19.48 -28.93
N GLU A 473 18.07 -18.18 -29.26
CA GLU A 473 18.85 -17.58 -30.36
C GLU A 473 20.33 -17.83 -30.17
N ILE A 474 20.87 -17.53 -28.96
CA ILE A 474 22.30 -17.75 -28.65
C ILE A 474 22.68 -19.23 -28.81
N CYS A 475 21.87 -20.14 -28.28
CA CYS A 475 22.15 -21.57 -28.38
C CYS A 475 22.16 -22.06 -29.82
N ARG A 476 21.20 -21.63 -30.65
CA ARG A 476 21.13 -21.97 -32.07
C ARG A 476 22.33 -21.44 -32.86
N LYS A 477 22.69 -20.16 -32.60
CA LYS A 477 23.86 -19.52 -33.22
C LYS A 477 25.16 -20.31 -32.92
N ASN A 478 25.28 -20.82 -31.70
CA ASN A 478 26.43 -21.59 -31.23
C ASN A 478 26.30 -23.10 -31.50
N LYS A 479 25.28 -23.55 -32.27
CA LYS A 479 25.04 -24.94 -32.69
C LYS A 479 24.84 -25.92 -31.52
N PHE A 480 24.28 -25.46 -30.40
CA PHE A 480 23.86 -26.33 -29.30
C PHE A 480 22.64 -27.16 -29.72
N LYS A 481 22.51 -28.37 -29.18
CA LYS A 481 21.43 -29.33 -29.54
C LYS A 481 20.23 -29.21 -28.65
N SER A 482 20.45 -28.77 -27.42
CA SER A 482 19.38 -28.65 -26.43
C SER A 482 19.68 -27.56 -25.40
N ILE A 483 18.63 -27.11 -24.76
CA ILE A 483 18.69 -26.16 -23.66
C ILE A 483 17.80 -26.67 -22.50
N SER A 484 18.30 -26.64 -21.28
CA SER A 484 17.62 -27.11 -20.10
C SER A 484 17.58 -26.04 -19.00
N LEU A 485 16.71 -26.23 -18.03
CA LEU A 485 16.57 -25.42 -16.84
C LEU A 485 15.93 -26.23 -15.72
N HIS A 486 16.00 -25.72 -14.49
CA HIS A 486 15.23 -26.25 -13.37
C HIS A 486 14.20 -25.20 -12.90
N VAL A 487 13.00 -25.67 -12.55
CA VAL A 487 11.90 -24.83 -12.07
C VAL A 487 11.23 -25.49 -10.86
N ASP A 488 10.83 -24.69 -9.88
CA ASP A 488 10.04 -25.19 -8.73
C ASP A 488 8.72 -25.79 -9.24
N ASN A 489 8.35 -26.98 -8.78
CA ASN A 489 7.15 -27.68 -9.22
C ASN A 489 5.83 -26.96 -8.86
N ASN A 490 5.87 -26.03 -7.90
CA ASN A 490 4.74 -25.18 -7.53
C ASN A 490 4.70 -23.84 -8.31
N ASN A 491 5.72 -23.53 -9.13
CA ASN A 491 5.76 -22.29 -9.91
C ASN A 491 5.00 -22.45 -11.24
N ALA A 492 3.67 -22.51 -11.15
CA ALA A 492 2.79 -22.70 -12.30
C ALA A 492 2.98 -21.63 -13.41
N PRO A 493 3.18 -20.31 -13.10
CA PRO A 493 3.45 -19.30 -14.12
C PRO A 493 4.73 -19.58 -14.92
N ALA A 494 5.83 -19.94 -14.26
CA ALA A 494 7.10 -20.25 -14.93
C ALA A 494 7.00 -21.53 -15.77
N ILE A 495 6.36 -22.57 -15.25
CA ILE A 495 6.11 -23.80 -16.00
C ILE A 495 5.29 -23.54 -17.26
N SER A 496 4.26 -22.71 -17.17
CA SER A 496 3.44 -22.30 -18.32
C SER A 496 4.26 -21.53 -19.36
N LEU A 497 5.12 -20.62 -18.92
CA LEU A 497 6.05 -19.90 -19.78
C LEU A 497 6.94 -20.86 -20.58
N TYR A 498 7.62 -21.79 -19.90
CA TYR A 498 8.54 -22.72 -20.56
C TYR A 498 7.82 -23.67 -21.51
N LYS A 499 6.61 -24.15 -21.15
CA LYS A 499 5.77 -24.95 -22.08
C LYS A 499 5.41 -24.21 -23.36
N LYS A 500 5.13 -22.89 -23.28
CA LYS A 500 4.87 -22.04 -24.46
C LYS A 500 6.05 -22.05 -25.43
N PHE A 501 7.28 -22.20 -24.93
CA PHE A 501 8.49 -22.31 -25.74
C PHE A 501 8.89 -23.76 -26.07
N ASN A 502 7.98 -24.73 -25.86
CA ASN A 502 8.18 -26.16 -26.11
C ASN A 502 9.31 -26.78 -25.27
N PHE A 503 9.45 -26.34 -24.00
CA PHE A 503 10.20 -27.10 -23.03
C PHE A 503 9.31 -28.21 -22.45
N GLU A 504 9.85 -29.41 -22.33
CA GLU A 504 9.18 -30.59 -21.81
C GLU A 504 9.81 -31.02 -20.49
N MET A 505 9.00 -31.58 -19.57
CA MET A 505 9.50 -32.13 -18.33
C MET A 505 10.28 -33.41 -18.61
N THR A 506 11.49 -33.53 -18.09
CA THR A 506 12.35 -34.72 -18.31
C THR A 506 12.11 -35.82 -17.26
N GLY A 507 11.39 -35.53 -16.19
CA GLY A 507 11.22 -36.41 -15.04
C GLY A 507 12.40 -36.41 -14.06
N LYS A 508 13.45 -35.64 -14.32
CA LYS A 508 14.58 -35.49 -13.40
C LYS A 508 14.33 -34.35 -12.42
N THR A 509 14.80 -34.50 -11.19
CA THR A 509 14.81 -33.47 -10.14
C THR A 509 16.23 -32.92 -9.95
N ASN A 510 16.33 -31.73 -9.37
CA ASN A 510 17.63 -31.17 -9.02
C ASN A 510 18.22 -31.96 -7.83
N PRO A 511 19.46 -32.46 -7.90
CA PRO A 511 20.09 -33.22 -6.80
C PRO A 511 20.14 -32.47 -5.46
N ASN A 512 20.15 -31.13 -5.52
CA ASN A 512 20.24 -30.25 -4.35
C ASN A 512 18.86 -29.67 -3.90
N ASN A 513 17.79 -29.93 -4.67
CA ASN A 513 16.44 -29.44 -4.37
C ASN A 513 15.38 -30.35 -5.02
N ASP A 514 14.82 -31.25 -4.25
CA ASP A 514 13.81 -32.25 -4.69
C ASP A 514 12.48 -31.61 -5.16
N LYS A 515 12.20 -30.37 -4.79
CA LYS A 515 11.05 -29.57 -5.26
C LYS A 515 11.25 -28.97 -6.65
N SER A 516 12.44 -29.06 -7.23
CA SER A 516 12.78 -28.49 -8.52
C SER A 516 12.88 -29.56 -9.61
N ILE A 517 12.09 -29.38 -10.66
CA ILE A 517 12.01 -30.30 -11.81
C ILE A 517 12.79 -29.75 -13.00
N GLU A 518 13.44 -30.64 -13.74
CA GLU A 518 14.13 -30.28 -14.99
C GLU A 518 13.12 -30.16 -16.14
N MET A 519 13.23 -29.05 -16.89
CA MET A 519 12.58 -28.91 -18.19
C MET A 519 13.63 -28.73 -19.28
N LYS A 520 13.42 -29.36 -20.43
CA LYS A 520 14.37 -29.38 -21.56
C LYS A 520 13.67 -29.14 -22.88
N LYS A 521 14.34 -28.41 -23.75
CA LYS A 521 13.93 -28.18 -25.13
C LYS A 521 15.02 -28.64 -26.10
N MET A 522 14.65 -29.38 -27.15
CA MET A 522 15.52 -29.63 -28.32
C MET A 522 15.47 -28.42 -29.24
N LEU A 523 16.64 -28.02 -29.79
CA LEU A 523 16.82 -26.76 -30.53
C LEU A 523 16.78 -26.92 -32.05
#